data_d1ceef2396a2d30e6714ca9552ed358c
#
_entry.id   d1ceef2396a2d30e6714ca9552ed358c
#
_cell.length_a   1.000
_cell.length_b   1.000
_cell.length_c   1.000
_cell.angle_alpha   90.00
_cell.angle_beta   90.00
_cell.angle_gamma   90.00
#
_symmetry.space_group_name_H-M   'P 1'
#
loop_
_entity.id
_entity.type
_entity.pdbx_description
1 polymer ?
#
loop_
_entity_poly.entity_id
_entity_poly.type
_entity_poly.pdbx_seq_one_letter_code
_entity_poly.pdbx_strand_id
1 'polypeptide(L)'
;GDNRGYLSGDISLHLHGEKDGEAIELNGSSWLEDGSETRFRFRYFQELNGRFKVPEGVVVQAVDVDAESGGRNRYQTQKTIKWQ
;
A
#
# COMPACT_ATOMS: atom_id res chain seq x y z
N GLY A 1 6.31 -18.15 -20.88
CA GLY A 1 5.21 -18.78 -20.29
C GLY A 1 3.94 -17.99 -20.47
N ASP A 2 2.91 -18.70 -20.43
CA ASP A 2 1.60 -18.11 -20.58
C ASP A 2 1.09 -17.63 -19.24
N ASN A 3 1.11 -16.30 -19.05
CA ASN A 3 0.63 -15.69 -17.83
C ASN A 3 -0.78 -15.14 -17.96
N ARG A 4 -1.50 -15.62 -18.98
CA ARG A 4 -2.87 -15.16 -19.14
C ARG A 4 -3.69 -15.48 -17.93
N GLY A 5 -4.38 -14.49 -17.43
CA GLY A 5 -5.21 -14.63 -16.27
C GLY A 5 -4.49 -14.33 -14.96
N TYR A 6 -3.17 -14.16 -14.96
CA TYR A 6 -2.45 -13.75 -13.77
C TYR A 6 -2.04 -12.30 -13.83
N LEU A 7 -2.28 -11.59 -12.76
CA LEU A 7 -1.84 -10.23 -12.57
C LEU A 7 -0.89 -10.20 -11.38
N SER A 8 0.29 -9.65 -11.56
CA SER A 8 1.27 -9.55 -10.49
C SER A 8 1.86 -8.16 -10.42
N GLY A 9 2.24 -7.76 -9.25
CA GLY A 9 2.81 -6.45 -9.04
C GLY A 9 3.06 -6.17 -7.58
N ASP A 10 3.11 -4.89 -7.27
CA ASP A 10 3.47 -4.41 -5.95
C ASP A 10 2.44 -3.41 -5.44
N ILE A 11 2.31 -3.39 -4.11
CA ILE A 11 1.49 -2.43 -3.40
C ILE A 11 2.41 -1.49 -2.64
N SER A 12 2.13 -0.21 -2.72
CA SER A 12 2.78 0.80 -1.89
C SER A 12 1.75 1.58 -1.10
N LEU A 13 2.18 2.09 0.04
CA LEU A 13 1.32 2.83 0.94
C LEU A 13 1.86 4.24 1.14
N HIS A 14 0.95 5.19 1.18
CA HIS A 14 1.26 6.57 1.50
C HIS A 14 0.32 7.02 2.60
N LEU A 15 0.86 7.45 3.72
CA LEU A 15 0.08 7.82 4.88
C LEU A 15 -0.04 9.33 4.98
N HIS A 16 -1.26 9.80 5.21
CA HIS A 16 -1.55 11.19 5.51
C HIS A 16 -1.90 11.30 6.97
N GLY A 17 -1.23 12.19 7.66
CA GLY A 17 -1.46 12.34 9.08
C GLY A 17 -1.18 13.74 9.55
N GLU A 18 -1.08 13.85 10.88
CA GLU A 18 -0.85 15.10 11.56
C GLU A 18 0.11 14.89 12.72
N LYS A 19 1.01 15.82 12.89
CA LYS A 19 1.93 15.83 14.03
C LYS A 19 2.06 17.25 14.52
N ASP A 20 1.81 17.45 15.81
CA ASP A 20 1.87 18.77 16.44
C ASP A 20 1.03 19.83 15.71
N GLY A 21 -0.13 19.44 15.23
CA GLY A 21 -1.04 20.34 14.54
C GLY A 21 -0.72 20.58 13.05
N GLU A 22 0.34 19.98 12.55
CA GLU A 22 0.75 20.15 11.15
C GLU A 22 0.52 18.90 10.35
N ALA A 23 0.03 19.07 9.12
CA ALA A 23 -0.18 17.96 8.20
C ALA A 23 1.18 17.39 7.77
N ILE A 24 1.29 16.07 7.80
CA ILE A 24 2.49 15.39 7.33
C ILE A 24 2.10 14.23 6.42
N GLU A 25 3.04 13.84 5.58
CA GLU A 25 2.92 12.69 4.73
C GLU A 25 4.09 11.76 4.94
N LEU A 26 3.82 10.46 4.96
CA LEU A 26 4.83 9.44 5.20
C LEU A 26 4.75 8.38 4.12
N ASN A 27 5.92 7.96 3.65
CA ASN A 27 6.00 6.79 2.79
C ASN A 27 5.80 5.56 3.67
N GLY A 28 4.65 4.90 3.51
CA GLY A 28 4.29 3.76 4.34
C GLY A 28 5.27 2.60 4.26
N SER A 29 5.98 2.47 3.15
CA SER A 29 6.95 1.38 2.98
C SER A 29 8.06 1.42 4.03
N SER A 30 8.42 2.62 4.49
CA SER A 30 9.46 2.77 5.51
C SER A 30 9.00 2.34 6.89
N TRP A 31 7.69 2.22 7.09
CA TRP A 31 7.09 1.93 8.39
C TRP A 31 6.39 0.58 8.44
N LEU A 32 6.45 -0.19 7.37
CA LEU A 32 5.90 -1.53 7.35
C LEU A 32 6.75 -2.45 8.22
N GLU A 33 6.06 -3.28 9.00
CA GLU A 33 6.73 -4.31 9.78
C GLU A 33 7.16 -5.46 8.87
N ASP A 34 8.22 -6.14 9.26
CA ASP A 34 8.70 -7.32 8.56
C ASP A 34 7.59 -8.36 8.45
N GLY A 35 7.53 -9.03 7.33
CA GLY A 35 6.49 -10.01 7.06
C GLY A 35 5.23 -9.43 6.45
N SER A 36 5.16 -8.10 6.29
CA SER A 36 4.06 -7.49 5.57
C SER A 36 4.09 -7.89 4.10
N GLU A 37 2.91 -8.16 3.56
CA GLU A 37 2.78 -8.60 2.19
C GLU A 37 2.52 -7.41 1.28
N THR A 38 3.47 -7.14 0.38
CA THR A 38 3.36 -6.01 -0.54
C THR A 38 3.38 -6.43 -2.00
N ARG A 39 3.61 -7.70 -2.26
CA ARG A 39 3.60 -8.24 -3.61
C ARG A 39 2.35 -9.04 -3.84
N PHE A 40 1.75 -8.87 -5.01
CA PHE A 40 0.58 -9.64 -5.37
C PHE A 40 0.81 -10.44 -6.65
N ARG A 41 0.16 -11.57 -6.71
CA ARG A 41 0.01 -12.36 -7.92
C ARG A 41 -1.28 -13.14 -7.80
N PHE A 42 -2.23 -12.83 -8.65
CA PHE A 42 -3.53 -13.49 -8.54
C PHE A 42 -4.17 -13.62 -9.91
N ARG A 43 -5.11 -14.51 -9.98
CA ARG A 43 -5.93 -14.73 -11.16
C ARG A 43 -7.34 -14.19 -10.96
N TYR A 44 -7.90 -14.39 -9.79
CA TYR A 44 -9.25 -13.93 -9.47
C TYR A 44 -9.23 -12.93 -8.33
N PHE A 45 -8.61 -13.28 -7.22
CA PHE A 45 -8.44 -12.37 -6.10
C PHE A 45 -7.29 -12.84 -5.21
N GLN A 46 -6.82 -11.93 -4.38
CA GLN A 46 -5.80 -12.22 -3.38
C GLN A 46 -5.99 -11.29 -2.20
N GLU A 47 -5.84 -11.83 -1.01
CA GLU A 47 -5.84 -11.05 0.21
C GLU A 47 -4.40 -10.86 0.66
N LEU A 48 -4.03 -9.61 0.94
CA LEU A 48 -2.70 -9.28 1.44
C LEU A 48 -2.83 -8.68 2.83
N ASN A 49 -1.95 -9.09 3.72
CA ASN A 49 -1.93 -8.61 5.09
C ASN A 49 -0.60 -7.97 5.41
N GLY A 50 -0.67 -6.89 6.17
CA GLY A 50 0.53 -6.20 6.60
C GLY A 50 0.23 -5.32 7.79
N ARG A 51 1.30 -4.84 8.41
CA ARG A 51 1.21 -3.92 9.52
C ARG A 51 2.26 -2.83 9.37
N PHE A 52 1.90 -1.64 9.77
CA PHE A 52 2.88 -0.58 9.84
C PHE A 52 2.88 0.01 11.24
N LYS A 53 4.06 0.47 11.65
CA LYS A 53 4.24 1.09 12.95
C LYS A 53 4.21 2.59 12.78
N VAL A 54 3.22 3.21 13.38
CA VAL A 54 3.06 4.66 13.30
C VAL A 54 4.14 5.33 14.17
N PRO A 55 4.86 6.32 13.62
CA PRO A 55 5.83 7.05 14.43
C PRO A 55 5.17 7.74 15.61
N GLU A 56 5.92 7.89 16.70
CA GLU A 56 5.42 8.56 17.90
C GLU A 56 4.98 9.98 17.58
N GLY A 57 3.83 10.36 18.10
CA GLY A 57 3.29 11.71 17.92
C GLY A 57 2.51 11.91 16.64
N VAL A 58 2.45 10.91 15.77
CA VAL A 58 1.73 10.99 14.50
C VAL A 58 0.33 10.41 14.66
N VAL A 59 -0.66 11.16 14.20
CA VAL A 59 -2.04 10.68 14.08
C VAL A 59 -2.31 10.45 12.62
N VAL A 60 -2.55 9.19 12.23
CA VAL A 60 -2.86 8.84 10.85
C VAL A 60 -4.32 9.18 10.56
N GLN A 61 -4.55 9.86 9.46
CA GLN A 61 -5.89 10.28 9.05
C GLN A 61 -6.38 9.53 7.83
N ALA A 62 -5.47 9.19 6.92
CA ALA A 62 -5.82 8.45 5.72
C ALA A 62 -4.62 7.68 5.20
N VAL A 63 -4.89 6.63 4.46
CA VAL A 63 -3.86 5.81 3.82
C VAL A 63 -4.22 5.68 2.35
N ASP A 64 -3.30 6.06 1.49
CA ASP A 64 -3.41 5.79 0.06
C ASP A 64 -2.75 4.45 -0.22
N VAL A 65 -3.48 3.58 -0.86
CA VAL A 65 -2.98 2.28 -1.28
C VAL A 65 -2.86 2.31 -2.80
N ASP A 66 -1.64 2.19 -3.27
CA ASP A 66 -1.35 2.13 -4.70
C ASP A 66 -0.98 0.70 -5.07
N ALA A 67 -1.63 0.18 -6.10
CA ALA A 67 -1.31 -1.12 -6.65
C ALA A 67 -0.85 -0.94 -8.08
N GLU A 68 0.29 -1.49 -8.40
CA GLU A 68 0.89 -1.35 -9.72
C GLU A 68 1.37 -2.71 -10.22
N SER A 69 0.90 -3.10 -11.38
CA SER A 69 1.38 -4.30 -12.05
C SER A 69 2.45 -3.93 -13.07
N GLY A 70 3.42 -4.82 -13.23
CA GLY A 70 4.46 -4.65 -14.22
C GLY A 70 4.15 -5.41 -15.49
N GLY A 71 5.09 -5.36 -16.43
CA GLY A 71 5.02 -6.13 -17.65
C GLY A 71 4.48 -5.35 -18.83
N ARG A 72 4.00 -6.09 -19.81
CA ARG A 72 3.58 -5.53 -21.08
C ARG A 72 2.33 -4.66 -20.95
N ASN A 73 1.40 -5.08 -20.13
CA ASN A 73 0.16 -4.34 -19.88
C ASN A 73 0.24 -3.76 -18.46
N ARG A 74 0.76 -2.56 -18.39
CA ARG A 74 0.84 -1.88 -17.09
C ARG A 74 -0.54 -1.49 -16.62
N TYR A 75 -0.79 -1.77 -15.37
CA TYR A 75 -2.02 -1.44 -14.71
C TYR A 75 -1.71 -0.78 -13.39
N GLN A 76 -2.38 0.31 -13.10
CA GLN A 76 -2.23 1.02 -11.84
C GLN A 76 -3.58 1.41 -11.29
N THR A 77 -3.75 1.25 -10.01
CA THR A 77 -4.95 1.72 -9.32
C THR A 77 -4.58 2.27 -7.95
N GLN A 78 -5.40 3.15 -7.45
CA GLN A 78 -5.19 3.79 -6.16
C GLN A 78 -6.52 3.83 -5.42
N LYS A 79 -6.44 3.65 -4.10
CA LYS A 79 -7.58 3.80 -3.22
C LYS A 79 -7.15 4.51 -1.96
N THR A 80 -7.94 5.48 -1.53
CA THR A 80 -7.73 6.17 -0.27
C THR A 80 -8.66 5.61 0.77
N ILE A 81 -8.10 5.26 1.92
CA ILE A 81 -8.84 4.71 3.04
C ILE A 81 -8.75 5.69 4.19
N LYS A 82 -9.90 6.14 4.67
CA LYS A 82 -9.94 6.94 5.90
C LYS A 82 -9.58 6.06 7.07
N TRP A 83 -8.66 6.55 7.87
CA TRP A 83 -8.19 5.81 9.03
C TRP A 83 -8.92 6.32 10.28
N GLN A 84 -9.43 5.37 11.04
CA GLN A 84 -10.14 5.70 12.27
C GLN A 84 -9.39 5.19 13.48
#